data_db9614a5be9b974a7c96321649dada09
#
_entry.id   db9614a5be9b974a7c96321649dada09
#
_cell.length_a   1.000
_cell.length_b   1.000
_cell.length_c   1.000
_cell.angle_alpha   90.00
_cell.angle_beta   90.00
_cell.angle_gamma   90.00
#
_symmetry.space_group_name_H-M   'P 1'
#
loop_
_entity.id
_entity.type
_entity.pdbx_description
1 polymer ?
#
loop_
_entity_poly.entity_id
_entity_poly.type
_entity_poly.pdbx_seq_one_letter_code
_entity_poly.pdbx_strand_id
1 'polypeptide(L)'
;MAQEIIPDKQSVLTCLKQKVYYVDFYQREYVWTKNTVEVLLNDIFYAFEISYKEHKDEEMSQEVLEKYNWYYLNVFITNKVEGKVFIVDGQQRLSTLTLIATKLYHITNNDNLKDILRDCIFAKDQFKGNVFCIDNDKRKDVMQCILDGTVYQDAYKNKTEETIIERYEDISKFIDDKRLDDVELTAFIYYFLNRLVLVELSIQKDDTPMVFEVINDRGEL
;
A
#
# COMPACT_ATOMS: atom_id res chain seq x y z
N MET A 1 15.87 -29.70 7.70
CA MET A 1 15.11 -29.78 6.43
C MET A 1 15.03 -28.38 5.91
N ALA A 2 15.50 -28.12 4.68
CA ALA A 2 15.31 -26.81 4.05
C ALA A 2 13.77 -26.56 3.97
N GLN A 3 13.29 -25.48 4.59
CA GLN A 3 11.90 -25.11 4.46
C GLN A 3 11.67 -24.50 3.08
N GLU A 4 10.69 -25.00 2.39
CA GLU A 4 10.27 -24.50 1.08
C GLU A 4 9.67 -23.08 1.25
N ILE A 5 10.15 -22.11 0.46
CA ILE A 5 9.55 -20.79 0.40
C ILE A 5 8.26 -20.91 -0.42
N ILE A 6 7.12 -20.72 0.22
CA ILE A 6 5.82 -20.77 -0.45
C ILE A 6 5.39 -19.35 -0.79
N PRO A 7 5.29 -19.01 -2.10
CA PRO A 7 4.76 -17.72 -2.51
C PRO A 7 3.25 -17.67 -2.29
N ASP A 8 2.76 -16.59 -1.69
CA ASP A 8 1.34 -16.32 -1.49
C ASP A 8 0.89 -15.13 -2.32
N LYS A 9 -0.10 -15.35 -3.19
CA LYS A 9 -0.68 -14.30 -4.02
C LYS A 9 -1.63 -13.45 -3.19
N GLN A 10 -1.33 -12.17 -3.08
CA GLN A 10 -2.11 -11.19 -2.35
C GLN A 10 -2.69 -10.13 -3.30
N SER A 11 -3.94 -9.71 -3.08
CA SER A 11 -4.41 -8.42 -3.58
C SER A 11 -4.02 -7.32 -2.58
N VAL A 12 -4.15 -6.04 -2.94
CA VAL A 12 -3.97 -4.93 -1.99
C VAL A 12 -4.89 -5.12 -0.78
N LEU A 13 -6.14 -5.53 -1.00
CA LEU A 13 -7.09 -5.81 0.07
C LEU A 13 -6.60 -6.89 1.02
N THR A 14 -6.20 -8.06 0.52
CA THR A 14 -5.77 -9.18 1.37
C THR A 14 -4.42 -8.92 2.02
N CYS A 15 -3.57 -8.12 1.37
CA CYS A 15 -2.28 -7.71 1.89
C CYS A 15 -2.42 -6.72 3.07
N LEU A 16 -3.34 -5.76 3.00
CA LEU A 16 -3.40 -4.67 3.97
C LEU A 16 -4.53 -4.79 5.00
N LYS A 17 -5.70 -5.37 4.63
CA LYS A 17 -6.88 -5.35 5.49
C LYS A 17 -6.64 -6.01 6.85
N GLN A 18 -6.73 -5.21 7.92
CA GLN A 18 -6.54 -5.65 9.31
C GLN A 18 -5.18 -6.36 9.54
N LYS A 19 -4.16 -6.02 8.74
CA LYS A 19 -2.79 -6.48 8.91
C LYS A 19 -1.96 -5.42 9.63
N VAL A 20 -0.96 -5.86 10.37
CA VAL A 20 0.07 -4.99 10.95
C VAL A 20 1.43 -5.54 10.56
N TYR A 21 2.18 -4.75 9.82
CA TYR A 21 3.55 -5.01 9.46
C TYR A 21 4.48 -4.08 10.23
N TYR A 22 5.56 -4.61 10.74
CA TYR A 22 6.59 -3.86 11.43
C TYR A 22 7.76 -3.59 10.50
N VAL A 23 8.35 -2.41 10.62
CA VAL A 23 9.57 -2.02 9.90
C VAL A 23 10.69 -1.95 10.92
N ASP A 24 11.76 -2.70 10.70
CA ASP A 24 12.87 -2.77 11.64
C ASP A 24 13.69 -1.46 11.64
N PHE A 25 14.37 -1.15 12.75
CA PHE A 25 15.09 0.12 12.95
C PHE A 25 16.26 0.32 12.00
N TYR A 26 16.83 -0.76 11.46
CA TYR A 26 17.94 -0.72 10.48
C TYR A 26 17.48 -0.60 9.04
N GLN A 27 16.17 -0.68 8.77
CA GLN A 27 15.65 -0.54 7.43
C GLN A 27 15.66 0.91 6.96
N ARG A 28 15.77 1.09 5.64
CA ARG A 28 15.82 2.40 5.01
C ARG A 28 14.60 3.25 5.39
N GLU A 29 14.81 4.54 5.48
CA GLU A 29 13.72 5.51 5.54
C GLU A 29 12.82 5.42 4.30
N TYR A 30 11.62 6.00 4.38
CA TYR A 30 10.79 6.12 3.20
C TYR A 30 11.40 7.18 2.26
N VAL A 31 11.90 6.74 1.11
CA VAL A 31 12.72 7.57 0.20
C VAL A 31 12.23 7.61 -1.25
N TRP A 32 11.08 7.00 -1.55
CA TRP A 32 10.55 7.06 -2.91
C TRP A 32 10.37 8.50 -3.36
N THR A 33 10.87 8.77 -4.58
CA THR A 33 10.77 10.08 -5.20
C THR A 33 9.39 10.30 -5.79
N LYS A 34 9.05 11.55 -6.06
CA LYS A 34 7.85 11.93 -6.81
C LYS A 34 7.72 11.12 -8.12
N ASN A 35 8.79 11.08 -8.91
CA ASN A 35 8.80 10.36 -10.18
C ASN A 35 8.48 8.86 -10.01
N THR A 36 9.03 8.21 -8.98
CA THR A 36 8.76 6.79 -8.70
C THR A 36 7.28 6.56 -8.40
N VAL A 37 6.67 7.44 -7.60
CA VAL A 37 5.26 7.37 -7.26
C VAL A 37 4.37 7.66 -8.47
N GLU A 38 4.70 8.67 -9.27
CA GLU A 38 3.95 9.00 -10.48
C GLU A 38 4.01 7.90 -11.54
N VAL A 39 5.16 7.24 -11.71
CA VAL A 39 5.27 6.06 -12.60
C VAL A 39 4.34 4.94 -12.12
N LEU A 40 4.37 4.61 -10.84
CA LEU A 40 3.48 3.59 -10.28
C LEU A 40 1.99 3.95 -10.50
N LEU A 41 1.61 5.19 -10.23
CA LEU A 41 0.22 5.65 -10.41
C LEU A 41 -0.20 5.62 -11.88
N ASN A 42 0.68 6.06 -12.80
CA ASN A 42 0.40 5.99 -14.23
C ASN A 42 0.16 4.54 -14.69
N ASP A 43 1.00 3.61 -14.24
CA ASP A 43 0.85 2.19 -14.60
C ASP A 43 -0.46 1.60 -14.07
N ILE A 44 -0.81 1.92 -12.81
CA ILE A 44 -2.06 1.45 -12.19
C ILE A 44 -3.27 2.01 -12.94
N PHE A 45 -3.28 3.32 -13.20
CA PHE A 45 -4.40 3.96 -13.91
C PHE A 45 -4.50 3.49 -15.36
N TYR A 46 -3.38 3.32 -16.06
CA TYR A 46 -3.38 2.77 -17.41
C TYR A 46 -4.01 1.37 -17.46
N ALA A 47 -3.61 0.49 -16.55
CA ALA A 47 -4.16 -0.86 -16.48
C ALA A 47 -5.66 -0.87 -16.10
N PHE A 48 -6.08 0.03 -15.20
CA PHE A 48 -7.48 0.24 -14.85
C PHE A 48 -8.30 0.73 -16.05
N GLU A 49 -7.85 1.81 -16.71
CA GLU A 49 -8.58 2.46 -17.79
C GLU A 49 -8.85 1.53 -18.98
N ILE A 50 -7.92 0.61 -19.28
CA ILE A 50 -8.13 -0.41 -20.31
C ILE A 50 -9.36 -1.28 -19.97
N SER A 51 -9.38 -1.85 -18.76
CA SER A 51 -10.47 -2.71 -18.33
C SER A 51 -11.77 -1.94 -18.12
N TYR A 52 -11.71 -0.73 -17.57
CA TYR A 52 -12.87 0.10 -17.34
C TYR A 52 -13.59 0.46 -18.65
N LYS A 53 -12.85 0.86 -19.70
CA LYS A 53 -13.42 1.19 -21.01
C LYS A 53 -14.18 0.03 -21.66
N GLU A 54 -13.74 -1.20 -21.43
CA GLU A 54 -14.39 -2.40 -21.96
C GLU A 54 -15.69 -2.74 -21.24
N HIS A 55 -15.84 -2.34 -19.96
CA HIS A 55 -16.94 -2.75 -19.09
C HIS A 55 -17.70 -1.58 -18.45
N LYS A 56 -17.49 -0.33 -18.91
CA LYS A 56 -18.08 0.88 -18.30
C LYS A 56 -19.60 0.91 -18.28
N ASP A 57 -20.26 0.19 -19.20
CA ASP A 57 -21.70 0.13 -19.31
C ASP A 57 -22.32 -1.00 -18.46
N GLU A 58 -21.49 -1.79 -17.76
CA GLU A 58 -21.91 -2.84 -16.83
C GLU A 58 -21.91 -2.28 -15.38
N GLU A 59 -22.95 -2.62 -14.63
CA GLU A 59 -22.99 -2.26 -13.20
C GLU A 59 -21.89 -3.00 -12.44
N MET A 60 -21.11 -2.26 -11.64
CA MET A 60 -20.00 -2.84 -10.89
C MET A 60 -20.47 -3.93 -9.93
N SER A 61 -19.98 -5.12 -10.13
CA SER A 61 -20.23 -6.33 -9.33
C SER A 61 -18.97 -7.17 -9.23
N GLN A 62 -19.01 -8.21 -8.40
CA GLN A 62 -17.90 -9.17 -8.33
C GLN A 62 -17.61 -9.81 -9.69
N GLU A 63 -18.67 -10.15 -10.43
CA GLU A 63 -18.54 -10.78 -11.77
C GLU A 63 -17.90 -9.84 -12.79
N VAL A 64 -18.26 -8.55 -12.76
CA VAL A 64 -17.67 -7.52 -13.63
C VAL A 64 -16.22 -7.26 -13.22
N LEU A 65 -15.94 -7.15 -11.91
CA LEU A 65 -14.60 -6.96 -11.42
C LEU A 65 -13.65 -8.11 -11.80
N GLU A 66 -14.14 -9.34 -11.85
CA GLU A 66 -13.35 -10.50 -12.27
C GLU A 66 -12.95 -10.46 -13.74
N LYS A 67 -13.66 -9.73 -14.59
CA LYS A 67 -13.31 -9.50 -16.00
C LYS A 67 -12.16 -8.49 -16.16
N TYR A 68 -11.93 -7.62 -15.16
CA TYR A 68 -10.85 -6.64 -15.23
C TYR A 68 -9.49 -7.34 -15.18
N ASN A 69 -8.55 -6.90 -16.02
CA ASN A 69 -7.18 -7.39 -15.99
C ASN A 69 -6.53 -7.07 -14.66
N TRP A 70 -5.83 -8.02 -14.08
CA TRP A 70 -5.01 -7.77 -12.91
C TRP A 70 -3.67 -7.12 -13.32
N TYR A 71 -3.12 -6.32 -12.41
CA TYR A 71 -1.81 -5.69 -12.57
C TYR A 71 -0.85 -6.19 -11.48
N TYR A 72 0.30 -6.68 -11.89
CA TYR A 72 1.30 -7.21 -10.99
C TYR A 72 2.21 -6.11 -10.45
N LEU A 73 2.16 -5.88 -9.14
CA LEU A 73 2.93 -4.83 -8.47
C LEU A 73 4.36 -5.24 -8.10
N ASN A 74 4.62 -6.48 -7.85
CA ASN A 74 5.92 -7.08 -7.51
C ASN A 74 5.82 -8.04 -6.31
N VAL A 75 6.98 -8.55 -5.87
CA VAL A 75 7.15 -9.33 -4.63
C VAL A 75 7.36 -8.39 -3.44
N PHE A 76 6.90 -8.79 -2.27
CA PHE A 76 7.37 -8.28 -0.99
C PHE A 76 7.76 -9.45 -0.08
N ILE A 77 8.69 -9.21 0.82
CA ILE A 77 9.27 -10.27 1.65
C ILE A 77 9.02 -9.96 3.11
N THR A 78 8.53 -10.95 3.84
CA THR A 78 8.26 -10.84 5.26
C THR A 78 8.99 -11.93 6.04
N ASN A 79 9.25 -11.65 7.33
CA ASN A 79 9.57 -12.68 8.29
C ASN A 79 8.69 -12.55 9.54
N LYS A 80 8.51 -13.64 10.26
CA LYS A 80 7.71 -13.66 11.49
C LYS A 80 8.63 -13.87 12.69
N VAL A 81 8.61 -12.91 13.61
CA VAL A 81 9.39 -12.95 14.84
C VAL A 81 8.48 -12.66 16.03
N GLU A 82 8.40 -13.60 16.98
CA GLU A 82 7.59 -13.46 18.21
C GLU A 82 6.13 -13.02 17.96
N GLY A 83 5.52 -13.59 16.91
CA GLY A 83 4.14 -13.28 16.54
C GLY A 83 3.94 -11.99 15.73
N LYS A 84 4.98 -11.19 15.55
CA LYS A 84 4.98 -9.99 14.70
C LYS A 84 5.49 -10.30 13.30
N VAL A 85 4.89 -9.67 12.30
CA VAL A 85 5.31 -9.80 10.89
C VAL A 85 6.14 -8.56 10.52
N PHE A 86 7.39 -8.79 10.19
CA PHE A 86 8.31 -7.73 9.76
C PHE A 86 8.43 -7.73 8.23
N ILE A 87 8.42 -6.55 7.63
CA ILE A 87 8.74 -6.40 6.21
C ILE A 87 10.25 -6.47 6.08
N VAL A 88 10.74 -7.41 5.29
CA VAL A 88 12.17 -7.54 4.93
C VAL A 88 12.47 -6.72 3.68
N ASP A 89 11.59 -6.80 2.68
CA ASP A 89 11.63 -5.98 1.45
C ASP A 89 10.23 -5.59 1.01
N GLY A 90 10.13 -4.49 0.23
CA GLY A 90 8.87 -3.98 -0.29
C GLY A 90 8.21 -2.89 0.57
N GLN A 91 8.84 -2.43 1.66
CA GLN A 91 8.27 -1.42 2.56
C GLN A 91 7.89 -0.11 1.87
N GLN A 92 8.67 0.33 0.88
CA GLN A 92 8.40 1.57 0.13
C GLN A 92 7.06 1.46 -0.61
N ARG A 93 6.87 0.34 -1.31
CA ARG A 93 5.64 0.06 -2.07
C ARG A 93 4.44 -0.07 -1.15
N LEU A 94 4.52 -0.89 -0.11
CA LEU A 94 3.42 -1.06 0.85
C LEU A 94 3.05 0.28 1.51
N SER A 95 4.04 1.10 1.88
CA SER A 95 3.79 2.44 2.41
C SER A 95 3.06 3.32 1.39
N THR A 96 3.48 3.31 0.12
CA THR A 96 2.81 4.08 -0.94
C THR A 96 1.37 3.60 -1.16
N LEU A 97 1.12 2.29 -1.12
CA LEU A 97 -0.24 1.75 -1.22
C LEU A 97 -1.14 2.21 -0.06
N THR A 98 -0.60 2.33 1.16
CA THR A 98 -1.38 2.89 2.29
C THR A 98 -1.67 4.37 2.11
N LEU A 99 -0.76 5.15 1.53
CA LEU A 99 -1.01 6.57 1.20
C LEU A 99 -2.10 6.71 0.12
N ILE A 100 -2.07 5.86 -0.93
CA ILE A 100 -3.12 5.83 -1.96
C ILE A 100 -4.46 5.45 -1.31
N ALA A 101 -4.51 4.41 -0.47
CA ALA A 101 -5.72 4.01 0.24
C ALA A 101 -6.28 5.16 1.11
N THR A 102 -5.41 5.93 1.77
CA THR A 102 -5.82 7.09 2.57
C THR A 102 -6.42 8.20 1.71
N LYS A 103 -5.82 8.50 0.55
CA LYS A 103 -6.42 9.46 -0.39
C LYS A 103 -7.79 9.00 -0.89
N LEU A 104 -7.92 7.73 -1.28
CA LEU A 104 -9.20 7.16 -1.73
C LEU A 104 -10.26 7.16 -0.62
N TYR A 105 -9.85 6.91 0.63
CA TYR A 105 -10.71 7.02 1.81
C TYR A 105 -11.28 8.44 1.98
N HIS A 106 -10.48 9.47 1.72
CA HIS A 106 -10.92 10.86 1.87
C HIS A 106 -11.90 11.29 0.78
N ILE A 107 -11.73 10.82 -0.45
CA ILE A 107 -12.50 11.32 -1.59
C ILE A 107 -13.74 10.50 -1.93
N THR A 108 -13.84 9.25 -1.49
CA THR A 108 -15.04 8.44 -1.77
C THR A 108 -16.23 8.86 -0.91
N ASN A 109 -17.42 8.91 -1.51
CA ASN A 109 -18.69 9.13 -0.82
C ASN A 109 -19.37 7.83 -0.40
N ASN A 110 -18.81 6.66 -0.76
CA ASN A 110 -19.38 5.35 -0.45
C ASN A 110 -18.90 4.88 0.94
N ASP A 111 -19.80 4.83 1.91
CA ASP A 111 -19.47 4.49 3.30
C ASP A 111 -18.90 3.06 3.44
N ASN A 112 -19.42 2.10 2.66
CA ASN A 112 -18.89 0.74 2.68
C ASN A 112 -17.43 0.69 2.19
N LEU A 113 -17.10 1.42 1.12
CA LEU A 113 -15.74 1.53 0.63
C LEU A 113 -14.83 2.29 1.61
N LYS A 114 -15.35 3.31 2.29
CA LYS A 114 -14.62 3.99 3.38
C LYS A 114 -14.23 3.01 4.48
N ASP A 115 -15.14 2.15 4.91
CA ASP A 115 -14.85 1.16 5.94
C ASP A 115 -13.80 0.15 5.50
N ILE A 116 -13.87 -0.32 4.25
CA ILE A 116 -12.88 -1.25 3.69
C ILE A 116 -11.50 -0.58 3.58
N LEU A 117 -11.45 0.65 3.06
CA LEU A 117 -10.19 1.41 2.92
C LEU A 117 -9.58 1.72 4.29
N ARG A 118 -10.40 2.11 5.26
CA ARG A 118 -9.96 2.32 6.65
C ARG A 118 -9.29 1.05 7.21
N ASP A 119 -9.90 -0.10 7.00
CA ASP A 119 -9.36 -1.39 7.42
C ASP A 119 -8.02 -1.76 6.72
N CYS A 120 -7.70 -1.12 5.59
CA CYS A 120 -6.41 -1.23 4.91
C CYS A 120 -5.37 -0.21 5.40
N ILE A 121 -5.80 0.86 6.09
CA ILE A 121 -4.92 1.90 6.64
C ILE A 121 -4.46 1.52 8.04
N PHE A 122 -5.36 1.03 8.87
CA PHE A 122 -5.04 0.56 10.22
C PHE A 122 -5.86 -0.66 10.64
N ALA A 123 -5.25 -1.48 11.49
CA ALA A 123 -5.90 -2.62 12.14
C ALA A 123 -6.36 -2.25 13.56
N LYS A 124 -7.35 -2.96 14.05
CA LYS A 124 -7.80 -2.84 15.44
C LYS A 124 -7.04 -3.82 16.32
N ASP A 125 -6.20 -3.30 17.21
CA ASP A 125 -5.56 -4.07 18.26
C ASP A 125 -6.39 -4.00 19.55
N GLN A 126 -6.57 -5.12 20.22
CA GLN A 126 -7.40 -5.23 21.41
C GLN A 126 -6.90 -4.34 22.57
N PHE A 127 -5.60 -4.10 22.66
CA PHE A 127 -4.98 -3.38 23.78
C PHE A 127 -4.50 -1.97 23.39
N LYS A 128 -4.09 -1.79 22.13
CA LYS A 128 -3.50 -0.53 21.63
C LYS A 128 -4.51 0.35 20.88
N GLY A 129 -5.72 -0.17 20.59
CA GLY A 129 -6.67 0.51 19.73
C GLY A 129 -6.28 0.42 18.24
N ASN A 130 -6.28 1.54 17.52
CA ASN A 130 -5.91 1.56 16.11
C ASN A 130 -4.37 1.53 15.95
N VAL A 131 -3.88 0.61 15.14
CA VAL A 131 -2.46 0.49 14.78
C VAL A 131 -2.34 0.58 13.27
N PHE A 132 -1.52 1.47 12.76
CA PHE A 132 -1.30 1.59 11.32
C PHE A 132 -0.81 0.28 10.72
N CYS A 133 -1.29 -0.02 9.51
CA CYS A 133 -0.93 -1.24 8.80
C CYS A 133 0.60 -1.38 8.60
N ILE A 134 1.30 -0.26 8.43
CA ILE A 134 2.77 -0.19 8.46
C ILE A 134 3.15 0.51 9.76
N ASP A 135 3.41 -0.27 10.82
CA ASP A 135 3.72 0.25 12.15
C ASP A 135 5.20 0.64 12.26
N ASN A 136 5.43 1.94 12.39
CA ASN A 136 6.76 2.52 12.58
C ASN A 136 6.62 3.86 13.29
N ASP A 137 7.25 3.99 14.46
CA ASP A 137 7.17 5.19 15.31
C ASP A 137 7.66 6.46 14.59
N LYS A 138 8.61 6.34 13.64
CA LYS A 138 9.16 7.47 12.89
C LYS A 138 8.18 8.15 11.94
N ARG A 139 7.01 7.56 11.69
CA ARG A 139 6.02 8.09 10.73
C ARG A 139 4.63 8.29 11.31
N LYS A 140 4.42 7.89 12.56
CA LYS A 140 3.09 7.78 13.16
C LYS A 140 2.34 9.11 13.20
N ASP A 141 3.03 10.19 13.59
CA ASP A 141 2.43 11.51 13.74
C ASP A 141 1.97 12.08 12.39
N VAL A 142 2.81 11.98 11.35
CA VAL A 142 2.45 12.45 10.01
C VAL A 142 1.36 11.59 9.37
N MET A 143 1.37 10.28 9.59
CA MET A 143 0.31 9.39 9.10
C MET A 143 -1.03 9.71 9.77
N GLN A 144 -1.03 10.07 11.07
CA GLN A 144 -2.24 10.49 11.76
C GLN A 144 -2.77 11.82 11.21
N CYS A 145 -1.90 12.82 11.00
CA CYS A 145 -2.30 14.08 10.38
C CYS A 145 -2.90 13.88 8.98
N ILE A 146 -2.28 13.04 8.16
CA ILE A 146 -2.81 12.70 6.83
C ILE A 146 -4.19 12.04 6.95
N LEU A 147 -4.36 11.08 7.86
CA LEU A 147 -5.63 10.39 8.07
C LEU A 147 -6.74 11.34 8.55
N ASP A 148 -6.39 12.28 9.43
CA ASP A 148 -7.32 13.27 9.96
C ASP A 148 -7.61 14.41 8.98
N GLY A 149 -6.92 14.45 7.83
CA GLY A 149 -7.03 15.52 6.85
C GLY A 149 -6.53 16.88 7.35
N THR A 150 -5.62 16.87 8.33
CA THR A 150 -5.03 18.07 8.93
C THR A 150 -3.65 18.37 8.37
N VAL A 151 -3.25 19.65 8.44
CA VAL A 151 -1.89 20.06 8.05
C VAL A 151 -0.93 19.74 9.18
N TYR A 152 0.16 19.05 8.86
CA TYR A 152 1.25 18.83 9.82
C TYR A 152 1.97 20.16 10.09
N GLN A 153 1.92 20.61 11.32
CA GLN A 153 2.43 21.94 11.70
C GLN A 153 3.79 21.92 12.41
N ASP A 154 4.21 20.74 12.87
CA ASP A 154 5.49 20.61 13.57
C ASP A 154 6.66 20.54 12.56
N ALA A 155 7.87 20.84 13.07
CA ALA A 155 9.07 20.58 12.29
C ALA A 155 9.26 19.06 12.11
N TYR A 156 9.61 18.64 10.89
CA TYR A 156 9.88 17.23 10.62
C TYR A 156 11.02 16.71 11.50
N LYS A 157 10.77 15.60 12.19
CA LYS A 157 11.73 14.95 13.09
C LYS A 157 12.76 14.10 12.34
N ASN A 158 12.41 13.71 11.11
CA ASN A 158 13.23 12.85 10.26
C ASN A 158 12.83 12.98 8.79
N LYS A 159 13.67 12.45 7.88
CA LYS A 159 13.42 12.52 6.43
C LYS A 159 12.19 11.72 6.00
N THR A 160 11.84 10.66 6.72
CA THR A 160 10.65 9.86 6.43
C THR A 160 9.37 10.67 6.60
N GLU A 161 9.25 11.50 7.65
CA GLU A 161 8.08 12.37 7.86
C GLU A 161 7.89 13.35 6.70
N GLU A 162 8.97 14.06 6.33
CA GLU A 162 8.95 15.00 5.21
C GLU A 162 8.54 14.30 3.90
N THR A 163 9.21 13.18 3.58
CA THR A 163 8.95 12.44 2.34
C THR A 163 7.52 11.88 2.28
N ILE A 164 6.95 11.41 3.39
CA ILE A 164 5.57 10.91 3.44
C ILE A 164 4.59 12.03 3.10
N ILE A 165 4.73 13.21 3.69
CA ILE A 165 3.85 14.36 3.41
C ILE A 165 3.96 14.76 1.94
N GLU A 166 5.18 14.96 1.43
CA GLU A 166 5.39 15.31 0.03
C GLU A 166 4.77 14.27 -0.94
N ARG A 167 4.97 12.99 -0.66
CA ARG A 167 4.42 11.92 -1.56
C ARG A 167 2.92 11.80 -1.43
N TYR A 168 2.33 12.04 -0.26
CA TYR A 168 0.89 12.10 -0.13
C TYR A 168 0.28 13.27 -0.92
N GLU A 169 0.94 14.44 -0.94
CA GLU A 169 0.53 15.59 -1.76
C GLU A 169 0.64 15.27 -3.26
N ASP A 170 1.73 14.64 -3.70
CA ASP A 170 1.89 14.20 -5.09
C ASP A 170 0.81 13.18 -5.51
N ILE A 171 0.52 12.18 -4.66
CA ILE A 171 -0.54 11.19 -4.88
C ILE A 171 -1.90 11.89 -4.96
N SER A 172 -2.18 12.80 -4.03
CA SER A 172 -3.45 13.52 -3.95
C SER A 172 -3.68 14.33 -5.21
N LYS A 173 -2.68 15.11 -5.63
CA LYS A 173 -2.74 15.90 -6.84
C LYS A 173 -2.94 15.03 -8.08
N PHE A 174 -2.18 13.94 -8.20
CA PHE A 174 -2.28 13.03 -9.33
C PHE A 174 -3.68 12.44 -9.49
N ILE A 175 -4.28 11.98 -8.37
CA ILE A 175 -5.62 11.39 -8.38
C ILE A 175 -6.68 12.46 -8.66
N ASP A 176 -6.56 13.66 -8.07
CA ASP A 176 -7.49 14.78 -8.30
C ASP A 176 -7.46 15.26 -9.77
N ASP A 177 -6.28 15.25 -10.40
CA ASP A 177 -6.11 15.61 -11.82
C ASP A 177 -6.78 14.63 -12.79
N LYS A 178 -7.06 13.38 -12.34
CA LYS A 178 -7.83 12.39 -13.13
C LYS A 178 -9.30 12.75 -13.26
N ARG A 179 -9.86 13.55 -12.35
CA ARG A 179 -11.25 14.04 -12.36
C ARG A 179 -12.28 12.92 -12.51
N LEU A 180 -12.06 11.81 -11.79
CA LEU A 180 -12.98 10.68 -11.79
C LEU A 180 -14.33 11.11 -11.25
N ASP A 181 -15.41 10.72 -11.93
CA ASP A 181 -16.73 10.81 -11.34
C ASP A 181 -16.96 9.73 -10.27
N ASP A 182 -18.09 9.76 -9.56
CA ASP A 182 -18.37 8.82 -8.46
C ASP A 182 -18.41 7.35 -8.92
N VAL A 183 -18.84 7.09 -10.16
CA VAL A 183 -18.90 5.74 -10.74
C VAL A 183 -17.51 5.23 -11.08
N GLU A 184 -16.73 6.07 -11.77
CA GLU A 184 -15.32 5.75 -12.09
C GLU A 184 -14.48 5.58 -10.85
N LEU A 185 -14.64 6.47 -9.85
CA LEU A 185 -13.95 6.39 -8.58
C LEU A 185 -14.28 5.09 -7.83
N THR A 186 -15.55 4.72 -7.79
CA THR A 186 -16.00 3.46 -7.19
C THR A 186 -15.37 2.26 -7.89
N ALA A 187 -15.39 2.24 -9.22
CA ALA A 187 -14.77 1.20 -10.03
C ALA A 187 -13.25 1.14 -9.79
N PHE A 188 -12.59 2.30 -9.75
CA PHE A 188 -11.15 2.39 -9.47
C PHE A 188 -10.80 1.87 -8.08
N ILE A 189 -11.58 2.18 -7.05
CA ILE A 189 -11.34 1.67 -5.69
C ILE A 189 -11.46 0.15 -5.65
N TYR A 190 -12.48 -0.45 -6.27
CA TYR A 190 -12.59 -1.91 -6.37
C TYR A 190 -11.42 -2.52 -7.14
N TYR A 191 -10.99 -1.89 -8.23
CA TYR A 191 -9.81 -2.30 -8.98
C TYR A 191 -8.55 -2.26 -8.13
N PHE A 192 -8.28 -1.12 -7.47
CA PHE A 192 -7.14 -0.93 -6.58
C PHE A 192 -7.07 -2.00 -5.49
N LEU A 193 -8.19 -2.29 -4.86
CA LEU A 193 -8.25 -3.25 -3.76
C LEU A 193 -8.08 -4.70 -4.22
N ASN A 194 -8.61 -5.08 -5.39
CA ASN A 194 -8.78 -6.48 -5.75
C ASN A 194 -7.98 -6.93 -6.98
N ARG A 195 -7.60 -6.00 -7.87
CA ARG A 195 -6.93 -6.36 -9.15
C ARG A 195 -5.45 -5.99 -9.17
N LEU A 196 -4.95 -5.22 -8.20
CA LEU A 196 -3.53 -5.04 -7.98
C LEU A 196 -2.99 -6.21 -7.15
N VAL A 197 -2.00 -6.90 -7.70
CA VAL A 197 -1.52 -8.18 -7.16
C VAL A 197 -0.06 -8.06 -6.73
N LEU A 198 0.21 -8.50 -5.51
CA LEU A 198 1.54 -8.70 -4.95
C LEU A 198 1.77 -10.20 -4.69
N VAL A 199 3.02 -10.60 -4.56
CA VAL A 199 3.39 -11.93 -4.08
C VAL A 199 4.14 -11.77 -2.77
N GLU A 200 3.60 -12.34 -1.69
CA GLU A 200 4.28 -12.41 -0.42
C GLU A 200 5.22 -13.62 -0.39
N LEU A 201 6.47 -13.40 -0.03
CA LEU A 201 7.42 -14.44 0.31
C LEU A 201 7.69 -14.37 1.81
N SER A 202 7.19 -15.32 2.57
CA SER A 202 7.50 -15.43 4.00
C SER A 202 8.74 -16.28 4.19
N ILE A 203 9.76 -15.69 4.84
CA ILE A 203 11.05 -16.35 5.11
C ILE A 203 11.26 -16.55 6.60
N GLN A 204 12.14 -17.46 6.96
CA GLN A 204 12.57 -17.64 8.34
C GLN A 204 13.49 -16.51 8.78
N LYS A 205 13.51 -16.22 10.09
CA LYS A 205 14.38 -15.19 10.66
C LYS A 205 15.85 -15.43 10.32
N ASP A 206 16.29 -16.67 10.35
CA ASP A 206 17.70 -17.03 10.13
C ASP A 206 18.11 -16.87 8.66
N ASP A 207 17.18 -16.88 7.72
CA ASP A 207 17.43 -16.65 6.30
C ASP A 207 17.46 -15.15 5.92
N THR A 208 17.02 -14.28 6.82
CA THR A 208 16.88 -12.84 6.57
C THR A 208 18.21 -12.19 6.12
N PRO A 209 19.38 -12.44 6.73
CA PRO A 209 20.63 -11.84 6.30
C PRO A 209 21.01 -12.21 4.87
N MET A 210 20.86 -13.48 4.50
CA MET A 210 21.15 -13.98 3.16
C MET A 210 20.24 -13.32 2.11
N VAL A 211 18.95 -13.18 2.42
CA VAL A 211 17.98 -12.57 1.52
C VAL A 211 18.29 -11.07 1.34
N PHE A 212 18.65 -10.36 2.40
CA PHE A 212 19.07 -8.96 2.31
C PHE A 212 20.31 -8.77 1.43
N GLU A 213 21.30 -9.62 1.55
CA GLU A 213 22.50 -9.58 0.70
C GLU A 213 22.14 -9.74 -0.78
N VAL A 214 21.33 -10.76 -1.12
CA VAL A 214 20.90 -11.02 -2.50
C VAL A 214 20.05 -9.87 -3.07
N ILE A 215 19.20 -9.24 -2.28
CA ILE A 215 18.36 -8.11 -2.74
C ILE A 215 19.23 -6.87 -2.99
N ASN A 216 20.16 -6.57 -2.09
CA ASN A 216 21.04 -5.41 -2.22
C ASN A 216 22.01 -5.56 -3.42
N ASP A 217 22.57 -6.72 -3.62
CA ASP A 217 23.46 -7.01 -4.77
C ASP A 217 22.76 -6.87 -6.12
N ARG A 218 21.44 -7.13 -6.18
CA ARG A 218 20.63 -6.94 -7.39
C ARG A 218 20.10 -5.53 -7.56
N GLY A 219 20.12 -4.72 -6.53
CA GLY A 219 19.68 -3.31 -6.57
C GLY A 219 20.74 -2.36 -7.14
N GLU A 220 21.96 -2.85 -7.40
CA GLU A 220 23.06 -2.10 -8.03
C GLU A 220 23.18 -2.37 -9.55
N LEU A 221 22.29 -3.17 -10.13
CA LEU A 221 22.17 -3.42 -11.57
C LEU A 221 20.94 -2.69 -12.14
#